data_b3598e80221f653c5fa786fe4e4b11b5
#
_entry.id   b3598e80221f653c5fa786fe4e4b11b5
#
_cell.length_a   1.000
_cell.length_b   1.000
_cell.length_c   1.000
_cell.angle_alpha   90.00
_cell.angle_beta   90.00
_cell.angle_gamma   90.00
#
_symmetry.space_group_name_H-M   'P 1'
#
loop_
_entity.id
_entity.type
_entity.pdbx_description
1 polymer ?
#
loop_
_entity_poly.entity_id
_entity_poly.type
_entity_poly.pdbx_seq_one_letter_code
_entity_poly.pdbx_strand_id
1 'polypeptide(L)'
;VGSEMCIRDSMKSIPGASQELVNEAGLYADRLSVNIEIPNEASLRTLAPEKDFKSVFAPMRYIQQGVLQSAEERKRFRYAPRFAPAGQSTQMIVGATADTDKDILRLSSALYQRPTMKRVYYSGFIPVNAYDNRLPALTTPPLVRENRLYQADWLLRFYQFKVDEIVDDSYPDLDLEIDPKLSWALRHPEQFPVDINKADYEMLLRVPGVGVKSAKLIVASRRFSRLGFYELKKIGVVMKKAQYFITCKELPLQMQTVNELSPQRVRSLL
;
A
#
# COMPACT_ATOMS: atom_id res chain seq x y z
N VAL A 1 27.95 8.74 -22.84
CA VAL A 1 27.97 8.75 -21.38
C VAL A 1 26.77 7.95 -20.92
N GLY A 2 27.01 6.66 -20.62
CA GLY A 2 25.97 5.81 -20.06
C GLY A 2 25.53 6.36 -18.71
N SER A 3 24.27 6.79 -18.59
CA SER A 3 23.65 6.89 -17.28
C SER A 3 23.66 5.48 -16.72
N GLU A 4 24.46 5.22 -15.71
CA GLU A 4 24.30 4.06 -14.85
C GLU A 4 22.92 4.18 -14.21
N MET A 5 21.89 3.70 -14.90
CA MET A 5 20.65 3.37 -14.24
C MET A 5 21.05 2.36 -13.17
N CYS A 6 20.87 2.73 -11.90
CA CYS A 6 20.98 1.79 -10.81
C CYS A 6 19.92 0.70 -11.02
N ILE A 7 20.26 -0.31 -11.82
CA ILE A 7 19.48 -1.51 -11.97
C ILE A 7 19.56 -2.19 -10.62
N ARG A 8 18.46 -2.16 -9.89
CA ARG A 8 18.35 -2.94 -8.66
C ARG A 8 18.00 -4.36 -9.04
N ASP A 9 19.00 -5.22 -8.97
CA ASP A 9 18.80 -6.64 -9.20
C ASP A 9 17.95 -7.22 -8.07
N SER A 10 16.77 -7.71 -8.45
CA SER A 10 15.85 -8.37 -7.52
C SER A 10 15.79 -9.85 -7.86
N MET A 11 16.25 -10.69 -6.96
CA MET A 11 16.19 -12.14 -7.12
C MET A 11 15.02 -12.72 -6.34
N LYS A 12 14.34 -13.70 -6.94
CA LYS A 12 13.27 -14.45 -6.31
C LYS A 12 13.81 -15.73 -5.71
N SER A 13 13.73 -15.86 -4.39
CA SER A 13 13.99 -17.11 -3.68
C SER A 13 12.71 -17.97 -3.69
N ILE A 14 12.86 -19.25 -3.90
CA ILE A 14 11.74 -20.19 -3.84
C ILE A 14 11.43 -20.61 -2.40
N PRO A 15 10.18 -20.93 -2.05
CA PRO A 15 9.87 -21.62 -0.81
C PRO A 15 10.69 -22.90 -0.65
N GLY A 16 11.22 -23.14 0.55
CA GLY A 16 12.09 -24.29 0.83
C GLY A 16 13.55 -24.14 0.39
N ALA A 17 13.97 -22.99 -0.15
CA ALA A 17 15.39 -22.74 -0.42
C ALA A 17 16.23 -22.85 0.85
N SER A 18 17.40 -23.49 0.74
CA SER A 18 18.34 -23.64 1.86
C SER A 18 18.90 -22.28 2.29
N GLN A 19 19.34 -22.21 3.54
CA GLN A 19 19.94 -20.98 4.07
C GLN A 19 21.21 -20.59 3.30
N GLU A 20 22.00 -21.57 2.86
CA GLU A 20 23.23 -21.36 2.10
C GLU A 20 22.93 -20.66 0.77
N LEU A 21 21.95 -21.16 0.02
CA LEU A 21 21.53 -20.55 -1.25
C LEU A 21 20.96 -19.15 -1.07
N VAL A 22 20.17 -18.94 0.00
CA VAL A 22 19.66 -17.60 0.32
C VAL A 22 20.78 -16.64 0.69
N ASN A 23 21.78 -17.12 1.44
CA ASN A 23 22.96 -16.33 1.81
C ASN A 23 23.80 -15.97 0.58
N GLU A 24 24.05 -16.92 -0.30
CA GLU A 24 24.77 -16.67 -1.55
C GLU A 24 24.01 -15.62 -2.41
N ALA A 25 22.72 -15.83 -2.65
CA ALA A 25 21.89 -14.91 -3.41
C ALA A 25 21.88 -13.48 -2.82
N GLY A 26 21.90 -13.37 -1.49
CA GLY A 26 21.91 -12.09 -0.78
C GLY A 26 23.17 -11.26 -0.97
N LEU A 27 24.30 -11.88 -1.29
CA LEU A 27 25.55 -11.19 -1.58
C LEU A 27 25.54 -10.53 -2.98
N TYR A 28 24.77 -11.08 -3.93
CA TYR A 28 24.73 -10.61 -5.32
C TYR A 28 23.51 -9.74 -5.64
N ALA A 29 22.38 -9.97 -4.95
CA ALA A 29 21.14 -9.24 -5.20
C ALA A 29 21.02 -7.97 -4.37
N ASP A 30 20.52 -6.89 -4.96
CA ASP A 30 20.11 -5.71 -4.20
C ASP A 30 18.90 -5.99 -3.31
N ARG A 31 17.97 -6.83 -3.79
CA ARG A 31 16.75 -7.22 -3.09
C ARG A 31 16.46 -8.70 -3.28
N LEU A 32 16.02 -9.36 -2.22
CA LEU A 32 15.47 -10.71 -2.29
C LEU A 32 13.95 -10.70 -2.12
N SER A 33 13.27 -11.57 -2.86
CA SER A 33 11.83 -11.76 -2.78
C SER A 33 11.50 -13.21 -2.49
N VAL A 34 10.60 -13.43 -1.53
CA VAL A 34 9.95 -14.73 -1.31
C VAL A 34 8.46 -14.48 -1.41
N ASN A 35 7.80 -15.12 -2.35
CA ASN A 35 6.37 -14.90 -2.56
C ASN A 35 5.55 -15.72 -1.56
N ILE A 36 4.60 -15.07 -0.91
CA ILE A 36 3.60 -15.73 -0.06
C ILE A 36 2.52 -16.37 -0.93
N GLU A 37 2.24 -15.81 -2.09
CA GLU A 37 1.23 -16.19 -3.07
C GLU A 37 -0.20 -16.03 -2.54
N ILE A 38 -0.58 -16.77 -1.50
CA ILE A 38 -1.93 -16.78 -0.92
C ILE A 38 -1.87 -16.25 0.52
N PRO A 39 -2.76 -15.32 0.92
CA PRO A 39 -2.70 -14.66 2.23
C PRO A 39 -3.11 -15.55 3.40
N ASN A 40 -3.84 -16.64 3.14
CA ASN A 40 -4.40 -17.56 4.12
C ASN A 40 -3.81 -18.96 3.97
N GLU A 41 -3.34 -19.56 5.06
CA GLU A 41 -2.70 -20.88 5.03
C GLU A 41 -3.68 -22.00 4.62
N ALA A 42 -4.95 -21.92 5.02
CA ALA A 42 -5.94 -22.92 4.63
C ALA A 42 -6.19 -22.86 3.11
N SER A 43 -6.32 -21.66 2.55
CA SER A 43 -6.45 -21.45 1.11
C SER A 43 -5.18 -21.88 0.36
N LEU A 44 -3.98 -21.62 0.92
CA LEU A 44 -2.74 -22.09 0.33
C LEU A 44 -2.69 -23.62 0.26
N ARG A 45 -3.03 -24.31 1.33
CA ARG A 45 -3.05 -25.79 1.37
C ARG A 45 -4.07 -26.39 0.39
N THR A 46 -5.18 -25.71 0.13
CA THR A 46 -6.17 -26.16 -0.85
C THR A 46 -5.64 -26.09 -2.28
N LEU A 47 -4.93 -24.99 -2.62
CA LEU A 47 -4.43 -24.77 -3.98
C LEU A 47 -3.06 -25.40 -4.23
N ALA A 48 -2.20 -25.45 -3.23
CA ALA A 48 -0.82 -25.97 -3.30
C ALA A 48 -0.52 -26.80 -2.05
N PRO A 49 -1.04 -28.06 -1.95
CA PRO A 49 -0.89 -28.91 -0.76
C PRO A 49 0.56 -29.20 -0.35
N GLU A 50 1.48 -29.09 -1.31
CA GLU A 50 2.93 -29.25 -1.10
C GLU A 50 3.59 -28.04 -0.42
N LYS A 51 2.88 -26.92 -0.27
CA LYS A 51 3.38 -25.70 0.36
C LYS A 51 2.72 -25.46 1.70
N ASP A 52 3.49 -24.93 2.63
CA ASP A 52 3.01 -24.43 3.91
C ASP A 52 3.63 -23.05 4.22
N PHE A 53 3.05 -22.33 5.17
CA PHE A 53 3.58 -21.04 5.59
C PHE A 53 4.98 -21.15 6.20
N LYS A 54 5.33 -22.30 6.79
CA LYS A 54 6.67 -22.52 7.37
C LYS A 54 7.74 -22.47 6.28
N SER A 55 7.52 -23.15 5.15
CA SER A 55 8.44 -23.18 4.01
C SER A 55 8.57 -21.81 3.34
N VAL A 56 7.54 -20.98 3.36
CA VAL A 56 7.55 -19.61 2.84
C VAL A 56 8.26 -18.64 3.80
N PHE A 57 7.93 -18.71 5.09
CA PHE A 57 8.46 -17.75 6.06
C PHE A 57 9.87 -18.06 6.55
N ALA A 58 10.37 -19.30 6.39
CA ALA A 58 11.74 -19.63 6.77
C ALA A 58 12.79 -18.86 5.93
N PRO A 59 12.76 -18.88 4.59
CA PRO A 59 13.65 -18.05 3.78
C PRO A 59 13.51 -16.55 4.06
N MET A 60 12.30 -16.06 4.31
CA MET A 60 12.10 -14.66 4.69
C MET A 60 12.84 -14.28 5.98
N ARG A 61 12.90 -15.19 6.96
CA ARG A 61 13.68 -14.99 8.20
C ARG A 61 15.18 -15.00 7.93
N TYR A 62 15.68 -15.89 7.09
CA TYR A 62 17.09 -15.91 6.70
C TYR A 62 17.51 -14.61 6.03
N ILE A 63 16.71 -14.11 5.09
CA ILE A 63 16.94 -12.81 4.45
C ILE A 63 16.94 -11.68 5.50
N GLN A 64 15.98 -11.68 6.42
CA GLN A 64 15.94 -10.67 7.48
C GLN A 64 17.19 -10.68 8.34
N GLN A 65 17.64 -11.85 8.76
CA GLN A 65 18.86 -12.02 9.57
C GLN A 65 20.09 -11.51 8.80
N GLY A 66 20.27 -11.94 7.55
CA GLY A 66 21.40 -11.51 6.72
C GLY A 66 21.44 -10.00 6.50
N VAL A 67 20.28 -9.36 6.22
CA VAL A 67 20.21 -7.90 6.06
C VAL A 67 20.59 -7.17 7.36
N LEU A 68 20.06 -7.61 8.50
CA LEU A 68 20.35 -6.98 9.79
C LEU A 68 21.81 -7.19 10.20
N GLN A 69 22.33 -8.41 10.05
CA GLN A 69 23.74 -8.71 10.34
C GLN A 69 24.68 -7.86 9.47
N SER A 70 24.47 -7.83 8.16
CA SER A 70 25.28 -7.01 7.24
C SER A 70 25.23 -5.53 7.61
N ALA A 71 24.07 -5.01 8.03
CA ALA A 71 23.94 -3.63 8.48
C ALA A 71 24.77 -3.35 9.75
N GLU A 72 24.82 -4.28 10.72
CA GLU A 72 25.64 -4.14 11.93
C GLU A 72 27.15 -4.29 11.63
N GLU A 73 27.53 -5.26 10.82
CA GLU A 73 28.92 -5.46 10.43
C GLU A 73 29.50 -4.24 9.71
N ARG A 74 28.71 -3.61 8.84
CA ARG A 74 29.11 -2.38 8.10
C ARG A 74 29.23 -1.13 8.96
N LYS A 75 28.64 -1.11 10.16
CA LYS A 75 28.92 -0.05 11.15
C LYS A 75 30.32 -0.19 11.72
N ARG A 76 30.82 -1.43 11.85
CA ARG A 76 32.16 -1.74 12.43
C ARG A 76 33.24 -1.81 11.36
N PHE A 77 32.94 -2.38 10.22
CA PHE A 77 33.89 -2.65 9.14
C PHE A 77 33.41 -2.04 7.83
N ARG A 78 34.09 -1.01 7.35
CA ARG A 78 33.70 -0.25 6.12
C ARG A 78 33.56 -1.13 4.89
N TYR A 79 34.37 -2.18 4.77
CA TYR A 79 34.44 -3.09 3.61
C TYR A 79 33.63 -4.38 3.79
N ALA A 80 32.87 -4.53 4.89
CA ALA A 80 32.00 -5.68 5.05
C ALA A 80 31.04 -5.83 3.86
N PRO A 81 30.80 -7.05 3.36
CA PRO A 81 29.92 -7.29 2.23
C PRO A 81 28.51 -6.73 2.45
N ARG A 82 27.89 -6.26 1.37
CA ARG A 82 26.48 -5.91 1.40
C ARG A 82 25.66 -7.17 1.21
N PHE A 83 24.57 -7.28 1.96
CA PHE A 83 23.61 -8.35 1.82
C PHE A 83 22.23 -7.74 1.55
N ALA A 84 21.68 -7.97 0.36
CA ALA A 84 20.38 -7.48 -0.09
C ALA A 84 20.06 -6.06 0.43
N PRO A 85 20.88 -5.03 0.10
CA PRO A 85 20.82 -3.70 0.73
C PRO A 85 19.50 -2.96 0.52
N ALA A 86 18.72 -3.32 -0.49
CA ALA A 86 17.36 -2.81 -0.72
C ALA A 86 16.28 -3.62 0.02
N GLY A 87 16.68 -4.58 0.89
CA GLY A 87 15.79 -5.36 1.75
C GLY A 87 15.06 -6.48 1.01
N GLN A 88 13.91 -6.86 1.54
CA GLN A 88 13.09 -7.92 0.96
C GLN A 88 11.73 -7.43 0.48
N SER A 89 11.15 -8.21 -0.43
CA SER A 89 9.79 -8.04 -0.92
C SER A 89 9.05 -9.39 -0.95
N THR A 90 7.75 -9.32 -1.12
CA THR A 90 6.89 -10.47 -1.33
C THR A 90 5.81 -10.14 -2.37
N GLN A 91 5.08 -11.15 -2.82
CA GLN A 91 3.96 -11.01 -3.73
C GLN A 91 2.80 -11.88 -3.26
N MET A 92 1.58 -11.37 -3.41
CA MET A 92 0.33 -12.09 -3.21
C MET A 92 -0.51 -12.07 -4.48
N ILE A 93 -1.23 -13.15 -4.74
CA ILE A 93 -2.18 -13.29 -5.85
C ILE A 93 -3.55 -12.85 -5.35
N VAL A 94 -4.19 -11.97 -6.10
CA VAL A 94 -5.48 -11.38 -5.77
C VAL A 94 -6.57 -12.05 -6.59
N GLY A 95 -7.60 -12.57 -5.92
CA GLY A 95 -8.75 -13.17 -6.59
C GLY A 95 -8.58 -14.63 -6.97
N ALA A 96 -7.51 -15.32 -6.54
CA ALA A 96 -7.38 -16.77 -6.67
C ALA A 96 -8.16 -17.54 -5.59
N THR A 97 -8.51 -16.85 -4.51
CA THR A 97 -9.22 -17.38 -3.34
C THR A 97 -10.31 -16.42 -2.90
N ALA A 98 -11.16 -16.85 -1.97
CA ALA A 98 -12.21 -16.03 -1.39
C ALA A 98 -11.72 -15.06 -0.30
N ASP A 99 -10.40 -14.90 -0.15
CA ASP A 99 -9.82 -13.98 0.83
C ASP A 99 -10.26 -12.54 0.55
N THR A 100 -10.63 -11.84 1.62
CA THR A 100 -11.07 -10.44 1.56
C THR A 100 -9.87 -9.49 1.40
N ASP A 101 -10.12 -8.25 0.94
CA ASP A 101 -9.08 -7.22 0.92
C ASP A 101 -8.59 -6.88 2.33
N LYS A 102 -9.44 -7.04 3.35
CA LYS A 102 -9.08 -6.91 4.76
C LYS A 102 -8.03 -7.92 5.18
N ASP A 103 -8.17 -9.20 4.79
CA ASP A 103 -7.19 -10.25 5.10
C ASP A 103 -5.85 -9.93 4.43
N ILE A 104 -5.88 -9.55 3.16
CA ILE A 104 -4.70 -9.15 2.40
C ILE A 104 -3.98 -7.95 3.03
N LEU A 105 -4.72 -6.89 3.38
CA LEU A 105 -4.15 -5.68 3.96
C LEU A 105 -3.65 -5.89 5.40
N ARG A 106 -4.31 -6.74 6.20
CA ARG A 106 -3.84 -7.13 7.54
C ARG A 106 -2.50 -7.86 7.46
N LEU A 107 -2.39 -8.82 6.55
CA LEU A 107 -1.12 -9.51 6.33
C LEU A 107 -0.04 -8.55 5.84
N SER A 108 -0.35 -7.68 4.88
CA SER A 108 0.58 -6.67 4.37
C SER A 108 1.06 -5.73 5.48
N SER A 109 0.15 -5.25 6.32
CA SER A 109 0.47 -4.40 7.47
C SER A 109 1.39 -5.11 8.46
N ALA A 110 1.10 -6.38 8.80
CA ALA A 110 1.96 -7.20 9.67
C ALA A 110 3.34 -7.43 9.08
N LEU A 111 3.45 -7.61 7.76
CA LEU A 111 4.73 -7.75 7.08
C LEU A 111 5.56 -6.46 7.14
N TYR A 112 4.93 -5.29 6.99
CA TYR A 112 5.62 -3.99 7.08
C TYR A 112 6.13 -3.67 8.50
N GLN A 113 5.66 -4.33 9.55
CA GLN A 113 6.25 -4.24 10.88
C GLN A 113 7.67 -4.85 10.94
N ARG A 114 8.02 -5.70 9.97
CA ARG A 114 9.37 -6.26 9.86
C ARG A 114 10.31 -5.23 9.23
N PRO A 115 11.45 -4.89 9.84
CA PRO A 115 12.29 -3.77 9.42
C PRO A 115 12.89 -3.95 8.01
N THR A 116 13.01 -5.18 7.54
CA THR A 116 13.59 -5.52 6.23
C THR A 116 12.57 -5.60 5.10
N MET A 117 11.27 -5.73 5.42
CA MET A 117 10.21 -5.77 4.40
C MET A 117 10.00 -4.38 3.80
N LYS A 118 10.22 -4.24 2.50
CA LYS A 118 10.14 -2.95 1.79
C LYS A 118 8.95 -2.86 0.86
N ARG A 119 8.47 -3.99 0.33
CA ARG A 119 7.38 -4.00 -0.63
C ARG A 119 6.58 -5.29 -0.58
N VAL A 120 5.27 -5.16 -0.57
CA VAL A 120 4.32 -6.20 -0.93
C VAL A 120 3.80 -5.89 -2.33
N TYR A 121 3.84 -6.87 -3.22
CA TYR A 121 3.27 -6.79 -4.56
C TYR A 121 1.94 -7.55 -4.59
N TYR A 122 1.01 -7.02 -5.35
CA TYR A 122 -0.27 -7.65 -5.63
C TYR A 122 -0.32 -7.99 -7.11
N SER A 123 -0.84 -9.17 -7.45
CA SER A 123 -0.98 -9.61 -8.83
C SER A 123 -2.35 -10.23 -9.00
N GLY A 124 -3.15 -9.70 -9.91
CA GLY A 124 -4.44 -10.27 -10.24
C GLY A 124 -4.29 -11.71 -10.74
N PHE A 125 -5.12 -12.61 -10.23
CA PHE A 125 -5.16 -13.99 -10.70
C PHE A 125 -5.51 -14.05 -12.20
N ILE A 126 -4.69 -14.74 -12.97
CA ILE A 126 -4.92 -14.95 -14.39
C ILE A 126 -5.49 -16.37 -14.58
N PRO A 127 -6.74 -16.51 -15.01
CA PRO A 127 -7.37 -17.80 -15.23
C PRO A 127 -6.81 -18.48 -16.49
N VAL A 128 -5.85 -19.38 -16.31
CA VAL A 128 -5.23 -20.16 -17.42
C VAL A 128 -5.90 -21.51 -17.61
N ASN A 129 -6.57 -22.02 -16.57
CA ASN A 129 -7.19 -23.34 -16.57
C ASN A 129 -8.62 -23.24 -16.03
N ALA A 130 -9.58 -23.54 -16.91
CA ALA A 130 -11.00 -23.55 -16.58
C ALA A 130 -11.48 -24.87 -15.93
N TYR A 131 -10.61 -25.88 -15.84
CA TYR A 131 -10.98 -27.22 -15.38
C TYR A 131 -10.71 -27.50 -13.92
N ASP A 132 -9.99 -26.60 -13.23
CA ASP A 132 -9.70 -26.76 -11.81
C ASP A 132 -10.79 -26.11 -10.95
N ASN A 133 -11.67 -26.94 -10.41
CA ASN A 133 -12.81 -26.52 -9.58
C ASN A 133 -12.38 -25.87 -8.24
N ARG A 134 -11.11 -25.91 -7.87
CA ARG A 134 -10.56 -25.23 -6.69
C ARG A 134 -10.35 -23.73 -6.93
N LEU A 135 -10.27 -23.34 -8.19
CA LEU A 135 -10.06 -21.96 -8.63
C LEU A 135 -11.39 -21.27 -8.93
N PRO A 136 -11.49 -19.95 -8.71
CA PRO A 136 -12.71 -19.22 -9.05
C PRO A 136 -12.92 -19.16 -10.55
N ALA A 137 -14.18 -19.23 -10.97
CA ALA A 137 -14.60 -19.11 -12.38
C ALA A 137 -14.50 -17.64 -12.86
N LEU A 138 -13.30 -17.05 -12.81
CA LEU A 138 -13.07 -15.72 -13.36
C LEU A 138 -12.84 -15.80 -14.87
N THR A 139 -13.42 -14.86 -15.60
CA THR A 139 -13.20 -14.72 -17.04
C THR A 139 -12.06 -13.77 -17.36
N THR A 140 -11.75 -12.86 -16.46
CA THR A 140 -10.70 -11.84 -16.61
C THR A 140 -9.98 -11.60 -15.29
N PRO A 141 -8.68 -11.21 -15.33
CA PRO A 141 -7.95 -10.85 -14.12
C PRO A 141 -8.59 -9.66 -13.39
N PRO A 142 -8.63 -9.67 -12.04
CA PRO A 142 -9.25 -8.60 -11.25
C PRO A 142 -8.33 -7.37 -11.13
N LEU A 143 -7.97 -6.74 -12.25
CA LEU A 143 -7.00 -5.64 -12.32
C LEU A 143 -7.44 -4.39 -11.54
N VAL A 144 -8.74 -4.12 -11.48
CA VAL A 144 -9.27 -2.98 -10.70
C VAL A 144 -9.03 -3.23 -9.21
N ARG A 145 -9.31 -4.43 -8.71
CA ARG A 145 -9.07 -4.83 -7.31
C ARG A 145 -7.57 -4.77 -6.97
N GLU A 146 -6.72 -5.30 -7.86
CA GLU A 146 -5.27 -5.18 -7.72
C GLU A 146 -4.83 -3.71 -7.56
N ASN A 147 -5.34 -2.83 -8.41
CA ASN A 147 -5.02 -1.40 -8.37
C ASN A 147 -5.52 -0.74 -7.07
N ARG A 148 -6.71 -1.09 -6.58
CA ARG A 148 -7.24 -0.61 -5.30
C ARG A 148 -6.38 -1.06 -4.11
N LEU A 149 -5.88 -2.30 -4.14
CA LEU A 149 -4.95 -2.79 -3.12
C LEU A 149 -3.63 -2.00 -3.12
N TYR A 150 -3.06 -1.68 -4.29
CA TYR A 150 -1.90 -0.79 -4.35
C TYR A 150 -2.18 0.60 -3.80
N GLN A 151 -3.36 1.16 -4.04
CA GLN A 151 -3.76 2.45 -3.47
C GLN A 151 -3.91 2.36 -1.95
N ALA A 152 -4.53 1.31 -1.42
CA ALA A 152 -4.64 1.06 0.01
C ALA A 152 -3.28 0.83 0.69
N ASP A 153 -2.38 0.04 0.07
CA ASP A 153 -1.00 -0.14 0.51
C ASP A 153 -0.27 1.20 0.63
N TRP A 154 -0.50 2.09 -0.32
CA TRP A 154 0.08 3.43 -0.30
C TRP A 154 -0.44 4.26 0.89
N LEU A 155 -1.71 4.14 1.25
CA LEU A 155 -2.29 4.78 2.44
C LEU A 155 -1.67 4.26 3.72
N LEU A 156 -1.49 2.95 3.87
CA LEU A 156 -0.85 2.33 5.03
C LEU A 156 0.59 2.82 5.21
N ARG A 157 1.37 2.88 4.13
CA ARG A 157 2.80 3.15 4.20
C ARG A 157 3.17 4.62 4.32
N PHE A 158 2.39 5.51 3.76
CA PHE A 158 2.77 6.91 3.61
C PHE A 158 1.78 7.92 4.18
N TYR A 159 0.52 7.51 4.41
CA TYR A 159 -0.54 8.39 4.88
C TYR A 159 -0.96 8.10 6.32
N GLN A 160 -0.27 7.16 6.99
CA GLN A 160 -0.53 6.80 8.38
C GLN A 160 -1.95 6.27 8.63
N PHE A 161 -2.58 5.69 7.61
CA PHE A 161 -3.83 4.96 7.79
C PHE A 161 -3.58 3.61 8.45
N LYS A 162 -4.51 3.18 9.29
CA LYS A 162 -4.57 1.81 9.79
C LYS A 162 -5.46 0.98 8.88
N VAL A 163 -5.29 -0.35 8.92
CA VAL A 163 -6.11 -1.25 8.11
C VAL A 163 -7.59 -1.07 8.40
N ASP A 164 -7.95 -1.01 9.69
CA ASP A 164 -9.34 -0.90 10.12
C ASP A 164 -9.99 0.47 9.84
N GLU A 165 -9.21 1.48 9.42
CA GLU A 165 -9.73 2.72 8.84
C GLU A 165 -10.11 2.53 7.36
N ILE A 166 -9.36 1.72 6.61
CA ILE A 166 -9.56 1.53 5.16
C ILE A 166 -10.66 0.51 4.90
N VAL A 167 -10.60 -0.62 5.60
CA VAL A 167 -11.54 -1.75 5.51
C VAL A 167 -11.85 -2.25 6.93
N ASP A 168 -13.07 -2.70 7.16
CA ASP A 168 -13.54 -3.19 8.46
C ASP A 168 -14.43 -4.44 8.30
N ASP A 169 -15.12 -4.87 9.35
CA ASP A 169 -16.01 -6.04 9.27
C ASP A 169 -17.29 -5.78 8.46
N SER A 170 -17.72 -4.52 8.40
CA SER A 170 -18.90 -4.12 7.61
C SER A 170 -18.55 -3.91 6.14
N TYR A 171 -17.30 -3.52 5.86
CA TYR A 171 -16.76 -3.26 4.53
C TYR A 171 -15.41 -3.97 4.37
N PRO A 172 -15.39 -5.32 4.24
CA PRO A 172 -14.15 -6.09 4.21
C PRO A 172 -13.38 -5.97 2.89
N ASP A 173 -14.05 -5.52 1.82
CA ASP A 173 -13.48 -5.35 0.50
C ASP A 173 -13.45 -3.88 0.08
N LEU A 174 -12.46 -3.52 -0.73
CA LEU A 174 -12.28 -2.18 -1.27
C LEU A 174 -13.33 -1.88 -2.34
N ASP A 175 -13.78 -0.64 -2.35
CA ASP A 175 -14.67 -0.15 -3.40
C ASP A 175 -13.94 -0.14 -4.76
N LEU A 176 -14.53 -0.79 -5.75
CA LEU A 176 -13.94 -0.89 -7.09
C LEU A 176 -14.16 0.38 -7.94
N GLU A 177 -15.16 1.18 -7.64
CA GLU A 177 -15.49 2.39 -8.41
C GLU A 177 -14.67 3.60 -7.98
N ILE A 178 -14.46 3.77 -6.66
CA ILE A 178 -13.76 4.91 -6.09
C ILE A 178 -12.47 4.49 -5.35
N ASP A 179 -11.54 5.43 -5.21
CA ASP A 179 -10.28 5.15 -4.51
C ASP A 179 -10.50 4.98 -2.99
N PRO A 180 -9.65 4.19 -2.29
CA PRO A 180 -9.84 3.88 -0.87
C PRO A 180 -9.87 5.10 0.05
N LYS A 181 -9.15 6.16 -0.28
CA LYS A 181 -9.15 7.40 0.51
C LYS A 181 -10.47 8.16 0.38
N LEU A 182 -11.00 8.22 -0.82
CA LEU A 182 -12.32 8.80 -1.06
C LEU A 182 -13.42 7.95 -0.42
N SER A 183 -13.34 6.63 -0.53
CA SER A 183 -14.26 5.70 0.12
C SER A 183 -14.29 5.92 1.63
N TRP A 184 -13.12 6.06 2.28
CA TRP A 184 -13.02 6.39 3.70
C TRP A 184 -13.70 7.72 4.03
N ALA A 185 -13.41 8.77 3.27
CA ALA A 185 -13.96 10.10 3.53
C ALA A 185 -15.50 10.14 3.42
N LEU A 186 -16.07 9.39 2.48
CA LEU A 186 -17.53 9.29 2.32
C LEU A 186 -18.21 8.48 3.44
N ARG A 187 -17.47 7.58 4.09
CA ARG A 187 -17.96 6.83 5.26
C ARG A 187 -17.82 7.61 6.58
N HIS A 188 -17.04 8.70 6.58
CA HIS A 188 -16.77 9.52 7.77
C HIS A 188 -17.12 10.99 7.51
N PRO A 189 -18.39 11.31 7.14
CA PRO A 189 -18.78 12.68 6.84
C PRO A 189 -18.61 13.62 8.04
N GLU A 190 -18.68 13.09 9.27
CA GLU A 190 -18.48 13.84 10.52
C GLU A 190 -17.07 14.44 10.67
N GLN A 191 -16.09 13.93 9.93
CA GLN A 191 -14.73 14.44 9.91
C GLN A 191 -14.56 15.66 8.99
N PHE A 192 -15.57 15.97 8.19
CA PHE A 192 -15.49 16.99 7.14
C PHE A 192 -16.57 18.08 7.33
N PRO A 193 -16.34 19.29 6.84
CA PRO A 193 -15.16 19.77 6.13
C PRO A 193 -13.96 20.08 7.04
N VAL A 194 -12.74 19.89 6.53
CA VAL A 194 -11.48 20.14 7.24
C VAL A 194 -11.01 21.58 6.97
N ASP A 195 -10.76 22.37 8.02
CA ASP A 195 -10.11 23.68 7.88
C ASP A 195 -8.61 23.50 7.58
N ILE A 196 -8.22 23.71 6.33
CA ILE A 196 -6.84 23.58 5.85
C ILE A 196 -5.84 24.43 6.66
N ASN A 197 -6.29 25.56 7.15
CA ASN A 197 -5.43 26.49 7.88
C ASN A 197 -5.22 26.11 9.35
N LYS A 198 -6.02 25.17 9.90
CA LYS A 198 -5.97 24.77 11.31
C LYS A 198 -5.64 23.30 11.53
N ALA A 199 -6.17 22.42 10.67
CA ALA A 199 -6.09 20.97 10.84
C ALA A 199 -4.64 20.48 11.01
N ASP A 200 -4.45 19.44 11.80
CA ASP A 200 -3.15 18.79 11.93
C ASP A 200 -2.72 18.07 10.64
N TYR A 201 -1.47 17.64 10.60
CA TYR A 201 -0.89 16.98 9.44
C TYR A 201 -1.60 15.66 9.12
N GLU A 202 -1.98 14.92 10.13
CA GLU A 202 -2.63 13.60 9.97
C GLU A 202 -4.01 13.76 9.35
N MET A 203 -4.79 14.75 9.81
CA MET A 203 -6.11 15.04 9.24
C MET A 203 -6.00 15.55 7.79
N LEU A 204 -4.98 16.37 7.47
CA LEU A 204 -4.72 16.79 6.09
C LEU A 204 -4.44 15.59 5.17
N LEU A 205 -3.76 14.55 5.65
CA LEU A 205 -3.52 13.34 4.89
C LEU A 205 -4.80 12.54 4.60
N ARG A 206 -5.85 12.73 5.37
CA ARG A 206 -7.15 12.07 5.18
C ARG A 206 -8.03 12.75 4.14
N VAL A 207 -7.77 14.02 3.83
CA VAL A 207 -8.54 14.77 2.83
C VAL A 207 -8.33 14.21 1.42
N PRO A 208 -9.38 13.79 0.70
CA PRO A 208 -9.27 13.40 -0.71
C PRO A 208 -8.66 14.53 -1.55
N GLY A 209 -7.70 14.16 -2.42
CA GLY A 209 -7.00 15.16 -3.25
C GLY A 209 -5.79 15.83 -2.60
N VAL A 210 -5.53 15.63 -1.29
CA VAL A 210 -4.32 16.11 -0.61
C VAL A 210 -3.32 14.98 -0.50
N GLY A 211 -2.14 15.13 -1.11
CA GLY A 211 -1.04 14.18 -1.05
C GLY A 211 -0.06 14.50 0.08
N VAL A 212 0.86 13.57 0.39
CA VAL A 212 1.90 13.74 1.41
C VAL A 212 2.72 15.01 1.18
N LYS A 213 3.13 15.26 -0.07
CA LYS A 213 3.87 16.48 -0.44
C LYS A 213 3.03 17.74 -0.20
N SER A 214 1.79 17.72 -0.66
CA SER A 214 0.87 18.85 -0.49
C SER A 214 0.55 19.12 0.98
N ALA A 215 0.32 18.09 1.80
CA ALA A 215 0.09 18.24 3.23
C ALA A 215 1.29 18.91 3.95
N LYS A 216 2.52 18.48 3.64
CA LYS A 216 3.73 19.11 4.17
C LYS A 216 3.84 20.59 3.77
N LEU A 217 3.57 20.90 2.50
CA LEU A 217 3.60 22.28 2.02
C LEU A 217 2.50 23.14 2.64
N ILE A 218 1.28 22.60 2.84
CA ILE A 218 0.19 23.29 3.54
C ILE A 218 0.65 23.68 4.95
N VAL A 219 1.17 22.71 5.74
CA VAL A 219 1.63 22.97 7.11
C VAL A 219 2.76 24.02 7.16
N ALA A 220 3.66 24.00 6.19
CA ALA A 220 4.74 24.98 6.11
C ALA A 220 4.23 26.38 5.71
N SER A 221 3.41 26.48 4.66
CA SER A 221 2.99 27.74 4.06
C SER A 221 1.97 28.52 4.90
N ARG A 222 1.05 27.81 5.59
CA ARG A 222 0.03 28.48 6.43
C ARG A 222 0.59 29.25 7.62
N ARG A 223 1.88 29.06 7.96
CA ARG A 223 2.57 29.84 9.00
C ARG A 223 2.79 31.30 8.59
N PHE A 224 2.83 31.56 7.28
CA PHE A 224 3.11 32.89 6.74
C PHE A 224 1.83 33.63 6.33
N SER A 225 0.84 32.91 5.81
CA SER A 225 -0.45 33.50 5.40
C SER A 225 -1.54 32.43 5.37
N ARG A 226 -2.81 32.85 5.52
CA ARG A 226 -3.94 31.95 5.31
C ARG A 226 -4.01 31.56 3.85
N LEU A 227 -4.13 30.24 3.62
CA LEU A 227 -4.20 29.64 2.29
C LEU A 227 -5.64 29.67 1.77
N GLY A 228 -5.79 30.02 0.49
CA GLY A 228 -7.00 29.95 -0.27
C GLY A 228 -6.92 28.92 -1.40
N PHE A 229 -7.92 28.87 -2.26
CA PHE A 229 -7.99 27.92 -3.37
C PHE A 229 -6.79 28.01 -4.33
N TYR A 230 -6.38 29.24 -4.62
CA TYR A 230 -5.29 29.48 -5.55
C TYR A 230 -3.96 28.92 -5.04
N GLU A 231 -3.65 29.19 -3.78
CA GLU A 231 -2.44 28.69 -3.11
C GLU A 231 -2.47 27.16 -3.02
N LEU A 232 -3.62 26.57 -2.69
CA LEU A 232 -3.78 25.13 -2.60
C LEU A 232 -3.54 24.43 -3.95
N LYS A 233 -4.06 25.03 -5.04
CA LYS A 233 -3.81 24.55 -6.40
C LYS A 233 -2.33 24.60 -6.76
N LYS A 234 -1.63 25.69 -6.43
CA LYS A 234 -0.17 25.84 -6.63
C LYS A 234 0.65 24.83 -5.81
N ILE A 235 0.20 24.52 -4.60
CA ILE A 235 0.80 23.48 -3.73
C ILE A 235 0.64 22.07 -4.34
N GLY A 236 -0.27 21.88 -5.30
CA GLY A 236 -0.52 20.61 -5.94
C GLY A 236 -1.64 19.79 -5.29
N VAL A 237 -2.57 20.45 -4.61
CA VAL A 237 -3.84 19.83 -4.16
C VAL A 237 -4.72 19.58 -5.37
N VAL A 238 -5.28 18.36 -5.47
CA VAL A 238 -6.24 18.01 -6.52
C VAL A 238 -7.59 18.59 -6.16
N MET A 239 -7.80 19.87 -6.53
CA MET A 239 -8.97 20.65 -6.14
C MET A 239 -10.30 20.04 -6.59
N LYS A 240 -10.31 19.32 -7.74
CA LYS A 240 -11.50 18.59 -8.21
C LYS A 240 -12.08 17.68 -7.13
N LYS A 241 -11.22 17.03 -6.30
CA LYS A 241 -11.64 16.18 -5.18
C LYS A 241 -11.73 16.97 -3.88
N ALA A 242 -10.68 17.73 -3.54
CA ALA A 242 -10.52 18.34 -2.23
C ALA A 242 -11.61 19.39 -1.91
N GLN A 243 -12.12 20.11 -2.88
CA GLN A 243 -13.11 21.18 -2.68
C GLN A 243 -14.37 20.75 -1.92
N TYR A 244 -14.73 19.48 -1.94
CA TYR A 244 -15.89 18.94 -1.23
C TYR A 244 -15.60 18.59 0.24
N PHE A 245 -14.33 18.60 0.65
CA PHE A 245 -13.89 18.09 1.93
C PHE A 245 -13.11 19.12 2.78
N ILE A 246 -12.94 20.34 2.28
CA ILE A 246 -12.11 21.36 2.96
C ILE A 246 -12.81 22.70 3.11
N THR A 247 -12.38 23.47 4.13
CA THR A 247 -12.57 24.93 4.21
C THR A 247 -11.22 25.63 4.11
N CYS A 248 -11.19 26.83 3.53
CA CYS A 248 -9.99 27.65 3.38
C CYS A 248 -10.32 29.14 3.56
N LYS A 249 -9.44 30.05 3.11
CA LYS A 249 -9.63 31.50 3.26
C LYS A 249 -10.91 31.99 2.58
N GLU A 250 -11.13 31.55 1.35
CA GLU A 250 -12.40 31.74 0.65
C GLU A 250 -13.34 30.61 1.07
N LEU A 251 -14.49 30.94 1.66
CA LEU A 251 -15.56 29.98 1.86
C LEU A 251 -16.23 29.74 0.51
N PRO A 252 -16.11 28.57 -0.08
CA PRO A 252 -16.88 28.29 -1.28
C PRO A 252 -18.37 28.27 -0.92
N LEU A 253 -19.17 28.98 -1.68
CA LEU A 253 -20.65 28.86 -1.67
C LEU A 253 -21.10 27.39 -1.87
N GLN A 254 -20.22 26.54 -2.41
CA GLN A 254 -20.45 25.11 -2.65
C GLN A 254 -20.30 24.23 -1.40
N MET A 255 -19.83 24.76 -0.27
CA MET A 255 -19.59 23.97 0.94
C MET A 255 -20.77 23.83 1.88
N GLN A 256 -21.87 24.45 1.61
CA GLN A 256 -23.12 24.15 2.34
C GLN A 256 -23.62 22.72 2.06
N THR A 257 -22.93 21.99 1.20
CA THR A 257 -23.45 20.78 0.57
C THR A 257 -22.76 19.46 0.89
N VAL A 258 -21.65 19.38 1.64
CA VAL A 258 -21.07 18.06 1.96
C VAL A 258 -21.99 17.28 2.91
N ASN A 259 -22.63 17.93 3.86
CA ASN A 259 -23.67 17.30 4.69
C ASN A 259 -24.97 17.00 3.92
N GLU A 260 -25.16 17.59 2.74
CA GLU A 260 -26.31 17.38 1.86
C GLU A 260 -25.99 16.49 0.64
N LEU A 261 -24.71 16.29 0.31
CA LEU A 261 -24.31 15.41 -0.79
C LEU A 261 -24.27 13.97 -0.28
N SER A 262 -25.29 13.20 -0.65
CA SER A 262 -25.20 11.74 -0.47
C SER A 262 -23.92 11.20 -1.11
N PRO A 263 -23.33 10.11 -0.58
CA PRO A 263 -22.16 9.45 -1.18
C PRO A 263 -22.33 9.19 -2.70
N GLN A 264 -23.56 8.86 -3.13
CA GLN A 264 -23.88 8.64 -4.54
C GLN A 264 -23.73 9.92 -5.38
N ARG A 265 -24.11 11.07 -4.85
CA ARG A 265 -24.00 12.35 -5.58
C ARG A 265 -22.55 12.81 -5.69
N VAL A 266 -21.73 12.59 -4.64
CA VAL A 266 -20.29 12.86 -4.73
C VAL A 266 -19.62 11.94 -5.76
N ARG A 267 -20.01 10.65 -5.80
CA ARG A 267 -19.56 9.71 -6.84
C ARG A 267 -19.86 10.20 -8.25
N SER A 268 -21.05 10.75 -8.48
CA SER A 268 -21.47 11.24 -9.81
C SER A 268 -20.76 12.54 -10.24
N LEU A 269 -20.19 13.30 -9.30
CA LEU A 269 -19.48 14.56 -9.56
C LEU A 269 -17.96 14.37 -9.76
N LEU A 270 -17.43 13.22 -9.42
CA LEU A 270 -15.99 12.88 -9.48
C LEU A 270 -15.67 11.93 -10.62
#